data_d063aada8d10487f123e12bb1ae7f0ff
#
_entry.id   d063aada8d10487f123e12bb1ae7f0ff
#
_cell.length_a   1.000
_cell.length_b   1.000
_cell.length_c   1.000
_cell.angle_alpha   90.00
_cell.angle_beta   90.00
_cell.angle_gamma   90.00
#
_symmetry.space_group_name_H-M   'P 1'
#
loop_
_entity.id
_entity.type
_entity.pdbx_description
1 polymer ?
#
loop_
_entity_poly.entity_id
_entity_poly.type
_entity_poly.pdbx_seq_one_letter_code
_entity_poly.pdbx_strand_id
1 'polypeptide(L)'
;MNLRLPTRRETLAILAVAALPRPAHAVGLRVATVDWSVLETLLALGALPVAAPELLQFREVAVEPAVPPSVTDLGLRGTVNFELLLLSRPELIYSSSFYVSSEPRLTRIAPVERFSIYAPGRPPYEPAAAMMRSIGARLGRSDEAERYIAEAEAEFAALRERLTPHAQRPVIPINLGDARHFRVFGADSMFGEVLKRLGLANAWSDDTSYSAMAPVGLEALARVPDAWIALIPPVPPGALEVLAGSTFWNAVPSVRAGRLLQLASINPYGGLPAARRFARLLAEALLAKGPAHG
;
A
#
# COMPACT_ATOMS: atom_id res chain seq x y z
N MET A 1 29.85 56.71 38.23
CA MET A 1 29.29 55.45 37.75
C MET A 1 30.45 54.64 37.16
N ASN A 2 31.13 53.78 38.00
CA ASN A 2 32.36 53.09 37.61
C ASN A 2 32.00 51.79 36.91
N LEU A 3 32.16 51.71 35.61
CA LEU A 3 32.07 50.47 34.81
C LEU A 3 33.31 49.61 35.10
N ARG A 4 33.15 48.52 35.83
CA ARG A 4 34.18 47.48 35.97
C ARG A 4 34.28 46.67 34.67
N LEU A 5 35.45 46.73 34.03
CA LEU A 5 35.76 45.84 32.89
C LEU A 5 35.95 44.40 33.41
N PRO A 6 35.39 43.37 32.74
CA PRO A 6 35.51 41.98 33.21
C PRO A 6 36.97 41.49 33.11
N THR A 7 37.38 40.72 34.07
CA THR A 7 38.73 40.14 34.14
C THR A 7 38.91 39.02 33.10
N ARG A 8 40.16 38.76 32.67
CA ARG A 8 40.53 37.71 31.71
C ARG A 8 39.94 36.30 32.05
N ARG A 9 39.66 36.02 33.29
CA ARG A 9 39.02 34.74 33.74
C ARG A 9 37.53 34.72 33.48
N GLU A 10 36.84 35.84 33.58
CA GLU A 10 35.38 35.93 33.28
C GLU A 10 35.09 35.87 31.79
N THR A 11 36.01 36.36 30.97
CA THR A 11 35.90 36.28 29.48
C THR A 11 36.10 34.84 28.98
N LEU A 12 36.92 34.03 29.66
CA LEU A 12 37.13 32.61 29.31
C LEU A 12 35.94 31.72 29.72
N ALA A 13 35.17 32.06 30.75
CA ALA A 13 33.99 31.34 31.17
C ALA A 13 32.80 31.52 30.21
N ILE A 14 32.72 32.70 29.53
CA ILE A 14 31.64 32.99 28.58
C ILE A 14 31.85 32.29 27.22
N LEU A 15 33.12 31.99 26.84
CA LEU A 15 33.46 31.30 25.60
C LEU A 15 33.29 29.77 25.66
N ALA A 16 33.21 29.18 26.91
CA ALA A 16 33.06 27.76 27.07
C ALA A 16 31.60 27.23 26.91
N VAL A 17 30.59 28.11 26.91
CA VAL A 17 29.15 27.71 26.75
C VAL A 17 28.71 27.59 25.30
N ALA A 18 29.52 28.03 24.34
CA ALA A 18 29.14 28.05 22.91
C ALA A 18 29.51 26.80 22.12
N ALA A 19 30.07 25.76 22.77
CA ALA A 19 30.49 24.53 22.13
C ALA A 19 29.71 23.28 22.66
N LEU A 20 28.39 23.43 22.86
CA LEU A 20 27.55 22.26 22.89
C LEU A 20 27.50 21.69 21.46
N PRO A 21 27.94 20.44 21.24
CA PRO A 21 27.75 19.83 19.94
C PRO A 21 26.25 19.86 19.64
N ARG A 22 25.86 20.61 18.62
CA ARG A 22 24.54 20.43 18.02
C ARG A 22 24.44 18.95 17.71
N PRO A 23 23.33 18.25 18.13
CA PRO A 23 23.16 16.88 17.69
C PRO A 23 23.29 16.92 16.17
N ALA A 24 24.36 16.31 15.65
CA ALA A 24 24.42 15.99 14.24
C ALA A 24 23.15 15.16 14.01
N HIS A 25 22.19 15.74 13.30
CA HIS A 25 21.12 14.94 12.75
C HIS A 25 21.87 13.89 11.95
N ALA A 26 21.90 12.67 12.45
CA ALA A 26 22.40 11.54 11.68
C ALA A 26 21.63 11.63 10.35
N VAL A 27 22.35 12.03 9.29
CA VAL A 27 21.78 12.07 7.95
C VAL A 27 21.42 10.62 7.71
N GLY A 28 20.15 10.27 7.89
CA GLY A 28 19.69 8.90 7.71
C GLY A 28 20.05 8.43 6.30
N LEU A 29 20.26 7.14 6.14
CA LEU A 29 20.59 6.51 4.86
C LEU A 29 19.66 7.04 3.75
N ARG A 30 20.24 7.58 2.68
CA ARG A 30 19.50 8.13 1.55
C ARG A 30 18.95 7.00 0.68
N VAL A 31 17.71 6.64 0.89
CA VAL A 31 17.07 5.54 0.16
C VAL A 31 16.22 6.04 -0.99
N ALA A 32 16.20 5.31 -2.09
CA ALA A 32 15.21 5.46 -3.17
C ALA A 32 14.47 4.14 -3.35
N THR A 33 13.34 4.19 -4.01
CA THR A 33 12.62 2.97 -4.41
C THR A 33 12.06 3.10 -5.82
N VAL A 34 11.87 1.97 -6.48
CA VAL A 34 11.17 1.85 -7.77
C VAL A 34 9.83 1.12 -7.65
N ASP A 35 9.46 0.73 -6.42
CA ASP A 35 8.26 -0.05 -6.12
C ASP A 35 7.33 0.67 -5.12
N TRP A 36 6.03 0.63 -5.39
CA TRP A 36 5.03 1.29 -4.55
C TRP A 36 4.78 0.59 -3.21
N SER A 37 4.89 -0.75 -3.16
CA SER A 37 4.73 -1.45 -1.88
C SER A 37 5.85 -1.11 -0.89
N VAL A 38 7.04 -0.89 -1.43
CA VAL A 38 8.19 -0.40 -0.66
C VAL A 38 8.00 1.07 -0.29
N LEU A 39 7.52 1.92 -1.21
CA LEU A 39 7.23 3.32 -0.94
C LEU A 39 6.24 3.47 0.22
N GLU A 40 5.12 2.74 0.18
CA GLU A 40 4.14 2.70 1.26
C GLU A 40 4.78 2.31 2.60
N THR A 41 5.63 1.27 2.58
CA THR A 41 6.32 0.78 3.77
C THR A 41 7.30 1.81 4.35
N LEU A 42 8.11 2.45 3.50
CA LEU A 42 9.01 3.53 3.92
C LEU A 42 8.25 4.68 4.59
N LEU A 43 7.17 5.14 3.94
CA LEU A 43 6.34 6.23 4.45
C LEU A 43 5.65 5.85 5.77
N ALA A 44 5.15 4.62 5.89
CA ALA A 44 4.55 4.11 7.12
C ALA A 44 5.54 4.03 8.29
N LEU A 45 6.80 3.77 8.00
CA LEU A 45 7.89 3.81 8.97
C LEU A 45 8.39 5.24 9.26
N GLY A 46 7.83 6.27 8.62
CA GLY A 46 8.31 7.65 8.73
C GLY A 46 9.68 7.87 8.07
N ALA A 47 10.12 6.96 7.19
CA ALA A 47 11.34 7.09 6.40
C ALA A 47 11.01 7.69 5.03
N LEU A 48 11.51 8.88 4.74
CA LEU A 48 11.25 9.54 3.46
C LEU A 48 12.30 9.11 2.44
N PRO A 49 11.90 8.47 1.31
CA PRO A 49 12.83 8.21 0.24
C PRO A 49 13.23 9.52 -0.47
N VAL A 50 14.43 9.57 -1.04
CA VAL A 50 14.89 10.71 -1.84
C VAL A 50 14.20 10.76 -3.20
N ALA A 51 13.81 9.59 -3.73
CA ALA A 51 13.11 9.46 -5.01
C ALA A 51 12.23 8.20 -5.04
N ALA A 52 11.11 8.29 -5.75
CA ALA A 52 10.20 7.17 -6.01
C ALA A 52 9.41 7.44 -7.31
N PRO A 53 8.87 6.40 -7.97
CA PRO A 53 8.22 6.55 -9.27
C PRO A 53 6.73 6.89 -9.16
N GLU A 54 6.21 7.56 -10.20
CA GLU A 54 4.78 7.75 -10.45
C GLU A 54 4.02 8.40 -9.27
N LEU A 55 4.62 9.43 -8.67
CA LEU A 55 4.11 10.00 -7.42
C LEU A 55 2.77 10.72 -7.58
N LEU A 56 2.49 11.27 -8.77
CA LEU A 56 1.18 11.84 -9.05
C LEU A 56 0.09 10.77 -8.93
N GLN A 57 0.27 9.66 -9.63
CA GLN A 57 -0.68 8.55 -9.60
C GLN A 57 -0.69 7.81 -8.25
N PHE A 58 0.45 7.75 -7.55
CA PHE A 58 0.49 7.20 -6.19
C PHE A 58 -0.45 7.94 -5.24
N ARG A 59 -0.50 9.27 -5.32
CA ARG A 59 -1.42 10.09 -4.49
C ARG A 59 -2.89 9.82 -4.80
N GLU A 60 -3.22 9.45 -6.04
CA GLU A 60 -4.59 9.16 -6.48
C GLU A 60 -5.01 7.72 -6.19
N VAL A 61 -4.09 6.77 -6.30
CA VAL A 61 -4.39 5.33 -6.20
C VAL A 61 -4.11 4.79 -4.80
N ALA A 62 -2.89 4.93 -4.29
CA ALA A 62 -2.54 4.45 -2.95
C ALA A 62 -3.18 5.33 -1.86
N VAL A 63 -3.19 6.65 -2.08
CA VAL A 63 -3.75 7.68 -1.22
C VAL A 63 -3.01 7.83 0.11
N GLU A 64 -2.77 6.73 0.81
CA GLU A 64 -2.07 6.67 2.09
C GLU A 64 -1.05 5.52 2.14
N PRO A 65 0.09 5.72 2.82
CA PRO A 65 0.49 6.94 3.50
C PRO A 65 0.78 8.09 2.51
N ALA A 66 0.55 9.34 2.94
CA ALA A 66 0.77 10.51 2.07
C ALA A 66 2.25 10.67 1.72
N VAL A 67 2.56 10.89 0.43
CA VAL A 67 3.92 11.16 -0.02
C VAL A 67 4.17 12.67 -0.08
N PRO A 68 5.18 13.18 0.65
CA PRO A 68 5.52 14.60 0.64
C PRO A 68 6.04 15.08 -0.72
N PRO A 69 5.87 16.38 -1.04
CA PRO A 69 6.36 16.95 -2.31
C PRO A 69 7.90 17.01 -2.41
N SER A 70 8.62 16.79 -1.31
CA SER A 70 10.09 16.74 -1.29
C SER A 70 10.67 15.46 -1.91
N VAL A 71 9.86 14.41 -2.11
CA VAL A 71 10.30 13.19 -2.79
C VAL A 71 10.35 13.43 -4.30
N THR A 72 11.49 13.15 -4.94
CA THR A 72 11.65 13.31 -6.39
C THR A 72 10.84 12.26 -7.14
N ASP A 73 10.01 12.69 -8.08
CA ASP A 73 9.26 11.78 -8.96
C ASP A 73 10.14 11.26 -10.10
N LEU A 74 10.29 9.95 -10.17
CA LEU A 74 11.10 9.27 -11.21
C LEU A 74 10.32 8.98 -12.50
N GLY A 75 9.10 9.49 -12.66
CA GLY A 75 8.22 9.17 -13.78
C GLY A 75 7.65 7.75 -13.68
N LEU A 76 7.26 7.17 -14.81
CA LEU A 76 6.55 5.88 -14.86
C LEU A 76 7.33 4.73 -14.26
N ARG A 77 6.68 3.87 -13.48
CA ARG A 77 7.27 2.68 -12.84
C ARG A 77 7.93 1.73 -13.86
N GLY A 78 7.33 1.52 -15.02
CA GLY A 78 7.88 0.66 -16.07
C GLY A 78 9.11 1.24 -16.78
N THR A 79 9.26 2.56 -16.77
CA THR A 79 10.34 3.30 -17.47
C THR A 79 10.89 4.40 -16.56
N VAL A 80 11.48 3.99 -15.44
CA VAL A 80 12.06 4.91 -14.44
C VAL A 80 13.10 5.83 -15.08
N ASN A 81 13.06 7.11 -14.72
CA ASN A 81 14.08 8.08 -15.12
C ASN A 81 15.37 7.86 -14.31
N PHE A 82 16.35 7.16 -14.91
CA PHE A 82 17.60 6.84 -14.26
C PHE A 82 18.50 8.06 -14.03
N GLU A 83 18.36 9.11 -14.84
CA GLU A 83 19.13 10.35 -14.65
C GLU A 83 18.66 11.09 -13.40
N LEU A 84 17.34 11.23 -13.20
CA LEU A 84 16.78 11.79 -11.97
C LEU A 84 17.12 10.94 -10.75
N LEU A 85 17.11 9.62 -10.89
CA LEU A 85 17.52 8.71 -9.82
C LEU A 85 18.99 8.94 -9.45
N LEU A 86 19.89 9.05 -10.42
CA LEU A 86 21.32 9.33 -10.19
C LEU A 86 21.50 10.71 -9.54
N LEU A 87 20.79 11.75 -10.02
CA LEU A 87 20.83 13.10 -9.45
C LEU A 87 20.31 13.15 -8.01
N SER A 88 19.39 12.25 -7.65
CA SER A 88 18.87 12.12 -6.28
C SER A 88 19.89 11.51 -5.30
N ARG A 89 21.03 11.00 -5.80
CA ARG A 89 22.15 10.45 -5.02
C ARG A 89 21.70 9.48 -3.93
N PRO A 90 20.98 8.41 -4.25
CA PRO A 90 20.65 7.40 -3.27
C PRO A 90 21.91 6.62 -2.86
N GLU A 91 21.96 6.19 -1.59
CA GLU A 91 22.96 5.27 -1.06
C GLU A 91 22.48 3.82 -1.08
N LEU A 92 21.17 3.64 -1.24
CA LEU A 92 20.49 2.34 -1.37
C LEU A 92 19.23 2.51 -2.21
N ILE A 93 18.98 1.54 -3.09
CA ILE A 93 17.75 1.47 -3.88
C ILE A 93 16.98 0.21 -3.48
N TYR A 94 15.74 0.40 -3.08
CA TYR A 94 14.81 -0.71 -2.89
C TYR A 94 14.05 -1.00 -4.18
N SER A 95 13.93 -2.29 -4.50
CA SER A 95 13.27 -2.82 -5.69
C SER A 95 12.36 -4.00 -5.33
N SER A 96 11.66 -4.54 -6.32
CA SER A 96 10.87 -5.76 -6.15
C SER A 96 11.06 -6.73 -7.32
N SER A 97 10.49 -7.93 -7.20
CA SER A 97 10.50 -8.93 -8.28
C SER A 97 9.87 -8.44 -9.59
N PHE A 98 9.06 -7.38 -9.56
CA PHE A 98 8.49 -6.78 -10.77
C PHE A 98 9.51 -6.00 -11.61
N TYR A 99 10.65 -5.60 -11.02
CA TYR A 99 11.64 -4.71 -11.67
C TYR A 99 12.99 -5.38 -11.91
N VAL A 100 13.07 -6.70 -11.93
CA VAL A 100 14.31 -7.48 -12.14
C VAL A 100 15.04 -7.07 -13.42
N SER A 101 14.31 -6.79 -14.50
CA SER A 101 14.89 -6.33 -15.77
C SER A 101 15.61 -4.99 -15.67
N SER A 102 15.26 -4.16 -14.70
CA SER A 102 15.88 -2.85 -14.45
C SER A 102 17.10 -2.92 -13.52
N GLU A 103 17.28 -4.00 -12.75
CA GLU A 103 18.34 -4.13 -11.75
C GLU A 103 19.75 -3.87 -12.29
N PRO A 104 20.15 -4.34 -13.50
CA PRO A 104 21.49 -4.07 -14.02
C PRO A 104 21.78 -2.57 -14.23
N ARG A 105 20.73 -1.76 -14.39
CA ARG A 105 20.86 -0.29 -14.49
C ARG A 105 20.84 0.36 -13.10
N LEU A 106 20.00 -0.12 -12.21
CA LEU A 106 19.90 0.37 -10.83
C LEU A 106 21.20 0.18 -10.06
N THR A 107 21.83 -0.99 -10.17
CA THR A 107 23.09 -1.34 -9.48
C THR A 107 24.29 -0.49 -9.91
N ARG A 108 24.22 0.17 -11.08
CA ARG A 108 25.23 1.16 -11.49
C ARG A 108 25.13 2.49 -10.75
N ILE A 109 23.99 2.74 -10.10
CA ILE A 109 23.73 3.97 -9.37
C ILE A 109 23.99 3.78 -7.88
N ALA A 110 23.43 2.74 -7.27
CA ALA A 110 23.63 2.39 -5.87
C ALA A 110 23.35 0.89 -5.63
N PRO A 111 23.76 0.31 -4.50
CA PRO A 111 23.34 -1.03 -4.08
C PRO A 111 21.83 -1.20 -4.16
N VAL A 112 21.36 -2.38 -4.55
CA VAL A 112 19.94 -2.71 -4.68
C VAL A 112 19.58 -3.82 -3.72
N GLU A 113 18.56 -3.58 -2.90
CA GLU A 113 17.88 -4.59 -2.09
C GLU A 113 16.50 -4.88 -2.69
N ARG A 114 16.20 -6.17 -2.94
CA ARG A 114 14.98 -6.61 -3.59
C ARG A 114 14.07 -7.35 -2.63
N PHE A 115 12.79 -7.01 -2.66
CA PHE A 115 11.73 -7.71 -1.94
C PHE A 115 10.80 -8.43 -2.92
N SER A 116 10.30 -9.59 -2.51
CA SER A 116 9.33 -10.39 -3.27
C SER A 116 8.12 -10.65 -2.39
N ILE A 117 7.19 -9.70 -2.39
CA ILE A 117 5.93 -9.85 -1.65
C ILE A 117 5.00 -10.78 -2.40
N TYR A 118 4.88 -10.53 -3.71
CA TYR A 118 3.97 -11.25 -4.59
C TYR A 118 4.73 -12.35 -5.33
N ALA A 119 4.43 -13.60 -5.01
CA ALA A 119 4.99 -14.78 -5.64
C ALA A 119 3.92 -15.89 -5.74
N PRO A 120 3.93 -16.72 -6.80
CA PRO A 120 2.96 -17.79 -6.97
C PRO A 120 2.88 -18.71 -5.75
N GLY A 121 1.66 -19.07 -5.34
CA GLY A 121 1.40 -19.99 -4.23
C GLY A 121 1.79 -19.47 -2.84
N ARG A 122 2.13 -18.19 -2.71
CA ARG A 122 2.54 -17.60 -1.44
C ARG A 122 1.68 -16.38 -1.09
N PRO A 123 0.87 -16.46 -0.02
CA PRO A 123 0.08 -15.33 0.45
C PRO A 123 0.97 -14.12 0.79
N PRO A 124 0.62 -12.90 0.36
CA PRO A 124 1.55 -11.76 0.38
C PRO A 124 1.68 -11.06 1.74
N TYR A 125 0.82 -11.31 2.70
CA TYR A 125 0.81 -10.58 3.98
C TYR A 125 2.09 -10.80 4.81
N GLU A 126 2.48 -12.04 5.04
CA GLU A 126 3.69 -12.35 5.82
C GLU A 126 4.97 -11.86 5.12
N PRO A 127 5.14 -12.01 3.78
CA PRO A 127 6.22 -11.34 3.05
C PRO A 127 6.23 -9.82 3.21
N ALA A 128 5.06 -9.16 3.25
CA ALA A 128 4.98 -7.72 3.45
C ALA A 128 5.39 -7.31 4.88
N ALA A 129 5.00 -8.08 5.89
CA ALA A 129 5.44 -7.88 7.27
C ALA A 129 6.95 -8.09 7.43
N ALA A 130 7.49 -9.13 6.78
CA ALA A 130 8.93 -9.39 6.77
C ALA A 130 9.71 -8.26 6.06
N MET A 131 9.20 -7.73 4.96
CA MET A 131 9.76 -6.56 4.28
C MET A 131 9.78 -5.34 5.21
N MET A 132 8.69 -5.06 5.90
CA MET A 132 8.60 -3.94 6.86
C MET A 132 9.63 -4.07 7.98
N ARG A 133 9.82 -5.27 8.55
CA ARG A 133 10.86 -5.55 9.54
C ARG A 133 12.26 -5.34 8.99
N SER A 134 12.53 -5.86 7.79
CA SER A 134 13.83 -5.74 7.13
C SER A 134 14.20 -4.27 6.88
N ILE A 135 13.28 -3.49 6.33
CA ILE A 135 13.46 -2.06 6.08
C ILE A 135 13.62 -1.31 7.42
N GLY A 136 12.80 -1.64 8.42
CA GLY A 136 12.90 -1.06 9.76
C GLY A 136 14.28 -1.29 10.38
N ALA A 137 14.77 -2.53 10.36
CA ALA A 137 16.10 -2.87 10.88
C ALA A 137 17.21 -2.13 10.11
N ARG A 138 17.11 -2.06 8.78
CA ARG A 138 18.10 -1.37 7.93
C ARG A 138 18.19 0.12 8.20
N LEU A 139 17.07 0.74 8.57
CA LEU A 139 16.95 2.19 8.78
C LEU A 139 16.96 2.59 10.27
N GLY A 140 17.19 1.66 11.18
CA GLY A 140 17.15 1.92 12.62
C GLY A 140 15.75 2.25 13.14
N ARG A 141 14.71 1.66 12.55
CA ARG A 141 13.29 1.86 12.87
C ARG A 141 12.57 0.55 13.17
N SER A 142 13.26 -0.35 13.86
CA SER A 142 12.71 -1.68 14.21
C SER A 142 11.47 -1.56 15.10
N ASP A 143 11.50 -0.66 16.07
CA ASP A 143 10.38 -0.45 17.01
C ASP A 143 9.13 0.09 16.26
N GLU A 144 9.32 0.98 15.30
CA GLU A 144 8.25 1.49 14.45
C GLU A 144 7.65 0.37 13.57
N ALA A 145 8.50 -0.53 13.05
CA ALA A 145 8.04 -1.65 12.24
C ALA A 145 7.19 -2.64 13.06
N GLU A 146 7.67 -3.05 14.23
CA GLU A 146 6.92 -3.96 15.11
C GLU A 146 5.62 -3.32 15.61
N ARG A 147 5.65 -2.04 15.97
CA ARG A 147 4.46 -1.31 16.37
C ARG A 147 3.43 -1.26 15.24
N TYR A 148 3.84 -0.93 14.01
CA TYR A 148 2.93 -0.87 12.86
C TYR A 148 2.28 -2.22 12.58
N ILE A 149 3.04 -3.31 12.65
CA ILE A 149 2.55 -4.68 12.46
C ILE A 149 1.55 -5.04 13.56
N ALA A 150 1.88 -4.77 14.82
CA ALA A 150 1.00 -5.04 15.96
C ALA A 150 -0.32 -4.24 15.86
N GLU A 151 -0.25 -2.96 15.47
CA GLU A 151 -1.42 -2.13 15.22
C GLU A 151 -2.29 -2.69 14.08
N ALA A 152 -1.68 -3.18 13.00
CA ALA A 152 -2.41 -3.79 11.89
C ALA A 152 -3.18 -5.04 12.34
N GLU A 153 -2.54 -5.93 13.09
CA GLU A 153 -3.19 -7.14 13.62
C GLU A 153 -4.32 -6.81 14.60
N ALA A 154 -4.11 -5.84 15.50
CA ALA A 154 -5.14 -5.38 16.42
C ALA A 154 -6.33 -4.75 15.69
N GLU A 155 -6.08 -3.96 14.64
CA GLU A 155 -7.12 -3.37 13.79
C GLU A 155 -7.94 -4.45 13.07
N PHE A 156 -7.29 -5.46 12.48
CA PHE A 156 -7.99 -6.58 11.84
C PHE A 156 -8.83 -7.37 12.83
N ALA A 157 -8.33 -7.62 14.04
CA ALA A 157 -9.09 -8.32 15.09
C ALA A 157 -10.35 -7.52 15.47
N ALA A 158 -10.23 -6.23 15.71
CA ALA A 158 -11.35 -5.36 16.06
C ALA A 158 -12.39 -5.26 14.92
N LEU A 159 -11.91 -5.17 13.66
CA LEU A 159 -12.80 -5.15 12.50
C LEU A 159 -13.49 -6.51 12.30
N ARG A 160 -12.80 -7.63 12.53
CA ARG A 160 -13.38 -8.97 12.47
C ARG A 160 -14.57 -9.13 13.43
N GLU A 161 -14.43 -8.67 14.67
CA GLU A 161 -15.54 -8.72 15.65
C GLU A 161 -16.76 -7.94 15.15
N ARG A 162 -16.53 -6.73 14.65
CA ARG A 162 -17.58 -5.86 14.09
C ARG A 162 -18.26 -6.44 12.85
N LEU A 163 -17.52 -7.20 12.04
CA LEU A 163 -17.99 -7.80 10.80
C LEU A 163 -18.63 -9.19 10.98
N THR A 164 -18.66 -9.75 12.19
CA THR A 164 -19.29 -11.05 12.48
C THR A 164 -20.71 -11.19 11.88
N PRO A 165 -21.60 -10.15 11.95
CA PRO A 165 -22.93 -10.26 11.33
C PRO A 165 -22.92 -10.34 9.80
N HIS A 166 -21.81 -9.99 9.16
CA HIS A 166 -21.64 -10.01 7.70
C HIS A 166 -20.91 -11.26 7.20
N ALA A 167 -20.36 -12.11 8.10
CA ALA A 167 -19.55 -13.29 7.77
C ALA A 167 -20.34 -14.39 7.02
N GLN A 168 -21.66 -14.33 7.04
CA GLN A 168 -22.55 -15.28 6.36
C GLN A 168 -22.45 -15.21 4.83
N ARG A 169 -22.00 -14.07 4.28
CA ARG A 169 -21.90 -13.87 2.84
C ARG A 169 -20.45 -13.69 2.42
N PRO A 170 -19.99 -14.40 1.37
CA PRO A 170 -18.65 -14.21 0.86
C PRO A 170 -18.52 -12.86 0.15
N VAL A 171 -17.28 -12.38 0.00
CA VAL A 171 -16.94 -11.16 -0.71
C VAL A 171 -16.09 -11.50 -1.92
N ILE A 172 -16.35 -10.87 -3.05
CA ILE A 172 -15.51 -10.94 -4.24
C ILE A 172 -14.89 -9.58 -4.52
N PRO A 173 -13.59 -9.36 -4.24
CA PRO A 173 -12.90 -8.14 -4.61
C PRO A 173 -12.59 -8.16 -6.11
N ILE A 174 -13.04 -7.14 -6.83
CA ILE A 174 -12.82 -7.01 -8.28
C ILE A 174 -12.35 -5.60 -8.65
N ASN A 175 -11.66 -5.51 -9.79
CA ASN A 175 -11.34 -4.27 -10.46
C ASN A 175 -11.83 -4.36 -11.92
N LEU A 176 -12.63 -3.42 -12.39
CA LEU A 176 -13.10 -3.41 -13.76
C LEU A 176 -11.94 -3.12 -14.72
N GLY A 177 -11.77 -3.95 -15.74
CA GLY A 177 -10.88 -3.70 -16.87
C GLY A 177 -11.58 -2.87 -17.96
N ASP A 178 -12.86 -3.15 -18.15
CA ASP A 178 -13.78 -2.44 -19.04
C ASP A 178 -15.23 -2.76 -18.64
N ALA A 179 -16.21 -2.40 -19.48
CA ALA A 179 -17.62 -2.71 -19.25
C ALA A 179 -18.01 -4.18 -19.48
N ARG A 180 -17.07 -5.07 -19.78
CA ARG A 180 -17.32 -6.50 -20.05
C ARG A 180 -16.44 -7.43 -19.23
N HIS A 181 -15.29 -6.93 -18.78
CA HIS A 181 -14.29 -7.74 -18.09
C HIS A 181 -13.86 -7.10 -16.77
N PHE A 182 -13.53 -7.95 -15.83
CA PHE A 182 -12.94 -7.55 -14.56
C PHE A 182 -11.71 -8.38 -14.25
N ARG A 183 -10.90 -7.89 -13.35
CA ARG A 183 -9.86 -8.62 -12.65
C ARG A 183 -10.38 -9.01 -11.29
N VAL A 184 -10.08 -10.21 -10.84
CA VAL A 184 -10.49 -10.71 -9.53
C VAL A 184 -9.27 -10.90 -8.64
N PHE A 185 -9.46 -10.65 -7.35
CA PHE A 185 -8.45 -10.85 -6.33
C PHE A 185 -8.81 -12.08 -5.50
N GLY A 186 -8.15 -13.22 -5.80
CA GLY A 186 -8.33 -14.51 -5.13
C GLY A 186 -7.67 -14.57 -3.75
N ALA A 187 -7.65 -15.78 -3.18
CA ALA A 187 -7.08 -16.04 -1.87
C ALA A 187 -5.56 -15.77 -1.79
N ASP A 188 -4.87 -15.80 -2.92
CA ASP A 188 -3.44 -15.53 -3.07
C ASP A 188 -3.08 -14.06 -3.22
N SER A 189 -4.07 -13.16 -3.20
CA SER A 189 -3.90 -11.70 -3.21
C SER A 189 -3.85 -11.10 -1.81
N MET A 190 -3.35 -9.86 -1.69
CA MET A 190 -3.39 -9.12 -0.42
C MET A 190 -4.84 -8.93 0.07
N PHE A 191 -5.77 -8.67 -0.83
CA PHE A 191 -7.18 -8.51 -0.46
C PHE A 191 -7.80 -9.82 0.01
N GLY A 192 -7.43 -10.96 -0.61
CA GLY A 192 -7.85 -12.28 -0.14
C GLY A 192 -7.32 -12.62 1.26
N GLU A 193 -6.06 -12.29 1.54
CA GLU A 193 -5.48 -12.44 2.88
C GLU A 193 -6.18 -11.56 3.92
N VAL A 194 -6.53 -10.32 3.56
CA VAL A 194 -7.28 -9.43 4.45
C VAL A 194 -8.68 -9.97 4.71
N LEU A 195 -9.40 -10.45 3.70
CA LEU A 195 -10.71 -11.10 3.92
C LEU A 195 -10.62 -12.20 4.95
N LYS A 196 -9.63 -13.10 4.82
CA LYS A 196 -9.38 -14.19 5.78
C LYS A 196 -9.15 -13.66 7.20
N ARG A 197 -8.34 -12.60 7.38
CA ARG A 197 -8.06 -11.97 8.68
C ARG A 197 -9.31 -11.33 9.28
N LEU A 198 -10.18 -10.77 8.43
CA LEU A 198 -11.47 -10.22 8.83
C LEU A 198 -12.55 -11.29 9.09
N GLY A 199 -12.25 -12.59 8.91
CA GLY A 199 -13.22 -13.68 9.07
C GLY A 199 -14.26 -13.74 7.96
N LEU A 200 -13.98 -13.15 6.79
CA LEU A 200 -14.85 -13.16 5.62
C LEU A 200 -14.34 -14.19 4.60
N ALA A 201 -15.26 -14.92 3.96
CA ALA A 201 -14.92 -15.81 2.88
C ALA A 201 -14.68 -15.04 1.58
N ASN A 202 -13.63 -15.41 0.83
CA ASN A 202 -13.49 -14.96 -0.55
C ASN A 202 -14.41 -15.81 -1.44
N ALA A 203 -15.25 -15.17 -2.25
CA ALA A 203 -16.17 -15.88 -3.15
C ALA A 203 -15.46 -16.51 -4.36
N TRP A 204 -14.25 -16.09 -4.67
CA TRP A 204 -13.48 -16.60 -5.79
C TRP A 204 -12.56 -17.74 -5.35
N SER A 205 -12.81 -18.93 -5.86
CA SER A 205 -12.08 -20.15 -5.50
C SER A 205 -11.02 -20.57 -6.52
N ASP A 206 -11.06 -20.01 -7.74
CA ASP A 206 -10.12 -20.36 -8.79
C ASP A 206 -8.77 -19.69 -8.52
N ASP A 207 -7.68 -20.29 -9.00
CA ASP A 207 -6.33 -19.72 -8.89
C ASP A 207 -6.23 -18.42 -9.68
N THR A 208 -5.70 -17.37 -9.05
CA THR A 208 -5.49 -16.04 -9.66
C THR A 208 -4.02 -15.74 -9.92
N SER A 209 -3.12 -16.69 -9.62
CA SER A 209 -1.67 -16.51 -9.79
C SER A 209 -1.14 -15.23 -9.12
N TYR A 210 -1.63 -14.93 -7.88
CA TYR A 210 -1.31 -13.76 -7.04
C TYR A 210 -1.62 -12.39 -7.67
N SER A 211 -1.88 -12.38 -8.93
CA SER A 211 -2.17 -11.14 -9.63
C SER A 211 -3.57 -11.23 -10.22
N ALA A 212 -4.38 -10.24 -10.06
CA ALA A 212 -5.66 -10.08 -10.75
C ALA A 212 -5.48 -9.97 -12.27
N MET A 213 -4.64 -10.83 -12.89
CA MET A 213 -4.16 -10.60 -14.26
C MET A 213 -5.03 -11.15 -15.35
N ALA A 214 -5.76 -12.21 -15.09
CA ALA A 214 -6.64 -12.75 -16.10
C ALA A 214 -7.90 -11.87 -16.21
N PRO A 215 -8.17 -11.23 -17.35
CA PRO A 215 -9.47 -10.62 -17.56
C PRO A 215 -10.54 -11.70 -17.57
N VAL A 216 -11.49 -11.60 -16.64
CA VAL A 216 -12.62 -12.50 -16.50
C VAL A 216 -13.86 -11.80 -17.03
N GLY A 217 -14.67 -12.48 -17.82
CA GLY A 217 -15.92 -11.91 -18.29
C GLY A 217 -16.94 -11.74 -17.15
N LEU A 218 -17.81 -10.74 -17.26
CA LEU A 218 -18.82 -10.43 -16.23
C LEU A 218 -19.76 -11.61 -15.94
N GLU A 219 -19.93 -12.55 -16.89
CA GLU A 219 -20.74 -13.76 -16.72
C GLU A 219 -20.24 -14.65 -15.57
N ALA A 220 -18.97 -14.59 -15.22
CA ALA A 220 -18.42 -15.33 -14.10
C ALA A 220 -19.00 -14.89 -12.74
N LEU A 221 -19.54 -13.68 -12.62
CA LEU A 221 -20.22 -13.21 -11.41
C LEU A 221 -21.50 -14.00 -11.13
N ALA A 222 -22.11 -14.62 -12.15
CA ALA A 222 -23.26 -15.52 -11.96
C ALA A 222 -22.92 -16.79 -11.18
N ARG A 223 -21.64 -17.17 -11.09
CA ARG A 223 -21.15 -18.32 -10.30
C ARG A 223 -21.17 -18.05 -8.80
N VAL A 224 -21.23 -16.78 -8.40
CA VAL A 224 -21.19 -16.33 -6.99
C VAL A 224 -22.40 -15.46 -6.63
N PRO A 225 -23.64 -15.99 -6.78
CA PRO A 225 -24.86 -15.20 -6.75
C PRO A 225 -25.14 -14.52 -5.41
N ASP A 226 -24.58 -15.04 -4.32
CA ASP A 226 -24.80 -14.51 -2.96
C ASP A 226 -23.69 -13.59 -2.46
N ALA A 227 -22.63 -13.40 -3.24
CA ALA A 227 -21.48 -12.63 -2.81
C ALA A 227 -21.77 -11.12 -2.74
N TRP A 228 -21.08 -10.42 -1.84
CA TRP A 228 -20.83 -8.99 -1.96
C TRP A 228 -19.77 -8.75 -3.04
N ILE A 229 -20.06 -7.89 -4.00
CA ILE A 229 -19.08 -7.45 -4.99
C ILE A 229 -18.40 -6.19 -4.43
N ALA A 230 -17.11 -6.30 -4.07
CA ALA A 230 -16.28 -5.16 -3.67
C ALA A 230 -15.54 -4.62 -4.90
N LEU A 231 -16.05 -3.53 -5.46
CA LEU A 231 -15.48 -2.87 -6.62
C LEU A 231 -14.36 -1.92 -6.19
N ILE A 232 -13.15 -2.20 -6.67
CA ILE A 232 -11.93 -1.47 -6.34
C ILE A 232 -11.52 -0.61 -7.52
N PRO A 233 -11.36 0.71 -7.35
CA PRO A 233 -10.81 1.60 -8.38
C PRO A 233 -9.34 1.27 -8.75
N PRO A 234 -8.85 1.76 -9.91
CA PRO A 234 -9.56 2.66 -10.81
C PRO A 234 -10.64 1.95 -11.64
N VAL A 235 -11.73 2.67 -11.88
CA VAL A 235 -12.78 2.22 -12.80
C VAL A 235 -12.56 2.95 -14.13
N PRO A 236 -12.53 2.26 -15.28
CA PRO A 236 -12.38 2.91 -16.56
C PRO A 236 -13.47 3.95 -16.82
N PRO A 237 -13.14 5.11 -17.42
CA PRO A 237 -14.12 6.15 -17.73
C PRO A 237 -15.30 5.59 -18.53
N GLY A 238 -16.51 5.96 -18.15
CA GLY A 238 -17.74 5.51 -18.79
C GLY A 238 -18.16 4.06 -18.52
N ALA A 239 -17.33 3.24 -17.84
CA ALA A 239 -17.64 1.82 -17.64
C ALA A 239 -18.89 1.63 -16.74
N LEU A 240 -19.04 2.44 -15.68
CA LEU A 240 -20.20 2.34 -14.80
C LEU A 240 -21.49 2.78 -15.49
N GLU A 241 -21.45 3.79 -16.36
CA GLU A 241 -22.60 4.25 -17.15
C GLU A 241 -23.05 3.17 -18.14
N VAL A 242 -22.10 2.52 -18.82
CA VAL A 242 -22.40 1.39 -19.72
C VAL A 242 -22.98 0.22 -18.93
N LEU A 243 -22.42 -0.12 -17.77
CA LEU A 243 -22.93 -1.18 -16.91
C LEU A 243 -24.33 -0.86 -16.36
N ALA A 244 -24.60 0.37 -15.96
CA ALA A 244 -25.93 0.78 -15.49
C ALA A 244 -27.03 0.57 -16.56
N GLY A 245 -26.69 0.75 -17.85
CA GLY A 245 -27.56 0.46 -18.98
C GLY A 245 -27.60 -1.01 -19.42
N SER A 246 -26.74 -1.87 -18.88
CA SER A 246 -26.61 -3.26 -19.30
C SER A 246 -27.68 -4.15 -18.66
N THR A 247 -28.54 -4.76 -19.50
CA THR A 247 -29.52 -5.76 -19.06
C THR A 247 -28.83 -6.94 -18.35
N PHE A 248 -27.66 -7.37 -18.87
CA PHE A 248 -26.90 -8.46 -18.29
C PHE A 248 -26.41 -8.11 -16.88
N TRP A 249 -25.75 -6.95 -16.73
CA TRP A 249 -25.24 -6.50 -15.43
C TRP A 249 -26.35 -6.40 -14.38
N ASN A 250 -27.48 -5.79 -14.78
CA ASN A 250 -28.64 -5.62 -13.90
C ASN A 250 -29.32 -6.97 -13.55
N ALA A 251 -29.10 -8.03 -14.35
CA ALA A 251 -29.58 -9.38 -14.06
C ALA A 251 -28.64 -10.20 -13.13
N VAL A 252 -27.39 -9.75 -12.93
CA VAL A 252 -26.46 -10.40 -11.99
C VAL A 252 -27.09 -10.43 -10.59
N PRO A 253 -27.26 -11.60 -9.94
CA PRO A 253 -28.00 -11.70 -8.68
C PRO A 253 -27.49 -10.80 -7.56
N SER A 254 -26.17 -10.67 -7.42
CA SER A 254 -25.55 -9.77 -6.43
C SER A 254 -25.87 -8.31 -6.72
N VAL A 255 -25.82 -7.89 -7.98
CA VAL A 255 -26.14 -6.49 -8.40
C VAL A 255 -27.62 -6.19 -8.16
N ARG A 256 -28.51 -7.09 -8.63
CA ARG A 256 -29.95 -6.95 -8.46
C ARG A 256 -30.38 -6.86 -6.99
N ALA A 257 -29.65 -7.57 -6.12
CA ALA A 257 -29.89 -7.53 -4.67
C ALA A 257 -29.18 -6.36 -3.96
N GLY A 258 -28.60 -5.40 -4.69
CA GLY A 258 -27.93 -4.23 -4.11
C GLY A 258 -26.62 -4.55 -3.38
N ARG A 259 -26.01 -5.71 -3.65
CA ARG A 259 -24.78 -6.16 -3.01
C ARG A 259 -23.52 -5.71 -3.79
N LEU A 260 -23.52 -4.48 -4.23
CA LEU A 260 -22.36 -3.80 -4.81
C LEU A 260 -21.80 -2.78 -3.80
N LEU A 261 -20.54 -2.94 -3.45
CA LEU A 261 -19.77 -2.04 -2.61
C LEU A 261 -18.76 -1.31 -3.50
N GLN A 262 -18.91 -0.02 -3.65
CA GLN A 262 -17.92 0.81 -4.36
C GLN A 262 -16.93 1.34 -3.33
N LEU A 263 -15.69 0.87 -3.38
CA LEU A 263 -14.65 1.29 -2.45
C LEU A 263 -13.91 2.53 -3.00
N ALA A 264 -13.25 3.26 -2.10
CA ALA A 264 -12.28 4.27 -2.51
C ALA A 264 -11.00 3.62 -3.06
N SER A 265 -10.15 4.43 -3.71
CA SER A 265 -8.90 3.95 -4.33
C SER A 265 -7.96 3.29 -3.32
N ILE A 266 -7.36 2.18 -3.75
CA ILE A 266 -6.41 1.37 -2.97
C ILE A 266 -5.37 0.81 -3.92
N ASN A 267 -4.11 0.78 -3.52
CA ASN A 267 -3.08 0.09 -4.28
C ASN A 267 -3.26 -1.45 -4.21
N PRO A 268 -3.60 -2.12 -5.32
CA PRO A 268 -3.86 -3.57 -5.29
C PRO A 268 -2.61 -4.43 -5.10
N TYR A 269 -1.44 -3.84 -5.29
CA TYR A 269 -0.13 -4.48 -5.13
C TYR A 269 0.70 -3.82 -4.04
N GLY A 270 0.04 -3.24 -3.04
CA GLY A 270 0.68 -2.58 -1.91
C GLY A 270 1.15 -3.55 -0.83
N GLY A 271 1.77 -2.98 0.20
CA GLY A 271 2.20 -3.68 1.40
C GLY A 271 1.14 -3.66 2.52
N LEU A 272 1.60 -3.68 3.77
CA LEU A 272 0.71 -3.60 4.93
C LEU A 272 -0.16 -2.32 4.98
N PRO A 273 0.32 -1.13 4.53
CA PRO A 273 -0.55 0.04 4.48
C PRO A 273 -1.78 -0.16 3.58
N ALA A 274 -1.60 -0.72 2.39
CA ALA A 274 -2.72 -1.05 1.50
C ALA A 274 -3.66 -2.10 2.11
N ALA A 275 -3.11 -3.11 2.81
CA ALA A 275 -3.91 -4.11 3.52
C ALA A 275 -4.81 -3.48 4.59
N ARG A 276 -4.26 -2.60 5.45
CA ARG A 276 -5.02 -1.86 6.47
C ARG A 276 -6.10 -0.99 5.83
N ARG A 277 -5.74 -0.25 4.77
CA ARG A 277 -6.70 0.59 4.06
C ARG A 277 -7.86 -0.21 3.48
N PHE A 278 -7.57 -1.35 2.82
CA PHE A 278 -8.63 -2.21 2.29
C PHE A 278 -9.55 -2.71 3.40
N ALA A 279 -9.01 -3.16 4.53
CA ALA A 279 -9.79 -3.63 5.65
C ALA A 279 -10.77 -2.56 6.16
N ARG A 280 -10.29 -1.32 6.34
CA ARG A 280 -11.14 -0.20 6.81
C ARG A 280 -12.25 0.14 5.81
N LEU A 281 -11.90 0.31 4.53
CA LEU A 281 -12.87 0.69 3.49
C LEU A 281 -13.92 -0.39 3.26
N LEU A 282 -13.51 -1.67 3.28
CA LEU A 282 -14.45 -2.78 3.16
C LEU A 282 -15.38 -2.87 4.38
N ALA A 283 -14.82 -2.74 5.59
CA ALA A 283 -15.61 -2.77 6.81
C ALA A 283 -16.62 -1.61 6.86
N GLU A 284 -16.19 -0.39 6.53
CA GLU A 284 -17.06 0.77 6.44
C GLU A 284 -18.23 0.54 5.46
N ALA A 285 -17.91 0.05 4.26
CA ALA A 285 -18.89 -0.22 3.22
C ALA A 285 -19.90 -1.32 3.61
N LEU A 286 -19.44 -2.40 4.25
CA LEU A 286 -20.31 -3.48 4.72
C LEU A 286 -21.20 -3.02 5.87
N LEU A 287 -20.65 -2.33 6.87
CA LEU A 287 -21.41 -1.83 8.03
C LEU A 287 -22.46 -0.81 7.63
N ALA A 288 -22.19 0.02 6.60
CA ALA A 288 -23.17 0.97 6.05
C ALA A 288 -24.39 0.28 5.40
N LYS A 289 -24.25 -0.99 4.97
CA LYS A 289 -25.36 -1.76 4.38
C LYS A 289 -26.28 -2.43 5.44
N GLY A 290 -25.88 -2.40 6.70
CA GLY A 290 -26.58 -3.13 7.78
C GLY A 290 -26.33 -4.64 7.73
N PRO A 291 -26.77 -5.39 8.75
CA PRO A 291 -26.65 -6.85 8.77
C PRO A 291 -27.40 -7.46 7.59
N ALA A 292 -26.80 -8.49 7.00
CA ALA A 292 -27.43 -9.24 5.92
C ALA A 292 -28.68 -9.95 6.42
N HIS A 293 -29.85 -9.33 6.23
CA HIS A 293 -31.10 -10.03 6.41
C HIS A 293 -31.20 -11.08 5.30
N GLY A 294 -31.38 -12.34 5.72
CA GLY A 294 -31.52 -13.52 4.85
C GLY A 294 -32.75 -13.46 3.97
#